data_a8d86d0b1289d0b9dc20d4a90993ea13
#
_entry.id   a8d86d0b1289d0b9dc20d4a90993ea13
#
_cell.length_a   1.000
_cell.length_b   1.000
_cell.length_c   1.000
_cell.angle_alpha   90.00
_cell.angle_beta   90.00
_cell.angle_gamma   90.00
#
_symmetry.space_group_name_H-M   'P 1'
#
loop_
_entity.id
_entity.type
_entity.pdbx_description
1 polymer ?
#
loop_
_entity_poly.entity_id
_entity_poly.type
_entity_poly.pdbx_seq_one_letter_code
_entity_poly.pdbx_strand_id
1 'polypeptide(L)'
;MCVGGERECWVGFDTTKAVVAKQTFPVTIEALGTANANESVTITAQQTDRVTDVKFDDGDTVKTGQLLVQLNNDEELARIVELEANIVEAKSQYERVVNLAKTRAASQQILGEQQAKLKGLEAQLDVAKSQLDELQIRAPFAGLLGIRNISKGSLVQPGDAITTLDDISIIKVDFSVAE
;
A
#
# COMPACT_ATOMS: atom_id res chain seq x y z
N MET A 1 60.37 76.10 33.65
CA MET A 1 59.83 77.40 34.08
C MET A 1 58.43 77.49 33.44
N CYS A 2 57.40 77.07 34.16
CA CYS A 2 56.03 77.19 33.70
C CYS A 2 55.44 78.43 34.32
N VAL A 3 55.10 79.39 33.50
CA VAL A 3 54.39 80.60 33.88
C VAL A 3 52.93 80.44 33.39
N GLY A 4 52.08 80.38 34.36
CA GLY A 4 50.70 80.83 34.41
C GLY A 4 49.77 80.50 33.22
N GLY A 5 48.71 79.94 33.57
CA GLY A 5 47.51 79.90 32.78
C GLY A 5 46.74 78.55 32.98
N GLU A 6 45.63 78.66 33.70
CA GLU A 6 44.68 77.55 33.87
C GLU A 6 44.30 77.01 32.51
N ARG A 7 44.72 75.75 32.23
CA ARG A 7 44.17 74.93 31.13
C ARG A 7 43.59 73.71 31.76
N GLU A 8 42.30 73.74 31.82
CA GLU A 8 41.55 72.56 32.06
C GLU A 8 41.96 71.48 31.04
N CYS A 9 42.54 70.38 31.50
CA CYS A 9 42.94 69.28 30.70
C CYS A 9 41.62 68.47 30.46
N TRP A 10 40.95 68.84 29.40
CA TRP A 10 39.83 68.03 28.95
C TRP A 10 40.37 66.71 28.37
N VAL A 11 40.28 65.68 29.14
CA VAL A 11 40.41 64.30 28.61
C VAL A 11 39.23 64.08 27.71
N GLY A 12 39.46 64.15 26.41
CA GLY A 12 38.42 63.81 25.43
C GLY A 12 38.08 62.35 25.54
N PHE A 13 36.97 62.07 26.17
CA PHE A 13 36.37 60.79 26.01
C PHE A 13 35.77 60.73 24.63
N ASP A 14 36.34 59.90 23.74
CA ASP A 14 35.75 59.55 22.49
C ASP A 14 34.45 58.80 22.77
N THR A 15 33.39 59.57 22.86
CA THR A 15 32.03 58.99 22.97
C THR A 15 31.61 58.51 21.59
N THR A 16 31.79 57.20 21.37
CA THR A 16 31.21 56.55 20.17
C THR A 16 29.68 56.53 20.31
N LYS A 17 29.01 57.37 19.54
CA LYS A 17 27.54 57.35 19.48
C LYS A 17 27.11 56.12 18.71
N ALA A 18 26.61 55.10 19.38
CA ALA A 18 25.91 53.99 18.73
C ALA A 18 24.47 54.39 18.48
N VAL A 19 24.03 54.32 17.22
CA VAL A 19 22.62 54.49 16.85
C VAL A 19 21.93 53.19 17.13
N VAL A 20 21.00 53.23 18.08
CA VAL A 20 20.15 52.07 18.38
C VAL A 20 19.11 51.94 17.28
N ALA A 21 19.24 50.94 16.42
CA ALA A 21 18.27 50.58 15.42
C ALA A 21 17.59 49.24 15.80
N LYS A 22 16.29 49.12 15.53
CA LYS A 22 15.61 47.84 15.65
C LYS A 22 16.13 46.88 14.56
N GLN A 23 16.90 45.89 14.93
CA GLN A 23 17.29 44.80 14.05
C GLN A 23 16.55 43.53 14.42
N THR A 24 16.05 42.86 13.40
CA THR A 24 15.47 41.52 13.57
C THR A 24 16.63 40.53 13.63
N PHE A 25 16.82 39.88 14.75
CA PHE A 25 17.77 38.78 14.87
C PHE A 25 17.04 37.47 14.48
N PRO A 26 17.46 36.78 13.44
CA PRO A 26 16.92 35.45 13.15
C PRO A 26 17.44 34.51 14.25
N VAL A 27 16.52 33.95 15.01
CA VAL A 27 16.82 32.82 15.91
C VAL A 27 16.71 31.56 15.07
N THR A 28 17.85 30.95 14.78
CA THR A 28 17.90 29.67 14.07
C THR A 28 17.94 28.56 15.10
N ILE A 29 16.97 27.65 15.02
CA ILE A 29 16.91 26.45 15.84
C ILE A 29 17.32 25.29 14.93
N GLU A 30 18.40 24.61 15.30
CA GLU A 30 18.83 23.39 14.63
C GLU A 30 18.32 22.20 15.41
N ALA A 31 17.62 21.29 14.72
CA ALA A 31 17.10 20.06 15.30
C ALA A 31 17.42 18.88 14.38
N LEU A 32 17.73 17.74 14.99
CA LEU A 32 17.82 16.47 14.27
C LEU A 32 16.42 15.91 14.12
N GLY A 33 16.07 15.50 12.90
CA GLY A 33 14.78 14.89 12.59
C GLY A 33 14.96 13.59 11.81
N THR A 34 13.94 12.74 11.90
CA THR A 34 13.80 11.51 11.09
C THR A 34 12.80 11.75 9.97
N ALA A 35 13.22 11.47 8.76
CA ALA A 35 12.32 11.51 7.58
C ALA A 35 11.67 10.15 7.40
N ASN A 36 10.35 10.11 7.41
CA ASN A 36 9.53 8.91 7.22
C ASN A 36 8.70 9.05 5.94
N ALA A 37 8.44 7.93 5.28
CA ALA A 37 7.47 7.88 4.19
C ALA A 37 6.07 8.24 4.70
N ASN A 38 5.18 8.70 3.81
CA ASN A 38 3.78 8.98 4.15
C ASN A 38 3.07 7.72 4.65
N GLU A 39 3.25 6.61 3.92
CA GLU A 39 2.81 5.28 4.29
C GLU A 39 3.92 4.28 3.97
N SER A 40 4.11 3.29 4.83
CA SER A 40 5.06 2.21 4.67
C SER A 40 4.39 0.90 5.04
N VAL A 41 4.45 -0.09 4.17
CA VAL A 41 3.86 -1.40 4.39
C VAL A 41 4.82 -2.50 3.95
N THR A 42 4.89 -3.57 4.73
CA THR A 42 5.57 -4.81 4.30
C THR A 42 4.57 -5.66 3.54
N ILE A 43 4.85 -5.94 2.29
CA ILE A 43 4.06 -6.84 1.45
C ILE A 43 4.46 -8.28 1.83
N THR A 44 3.47 -9.08 2.23
CA THR A 44 3.65 -10.46 2.68
C THR A 44 2.85 -11.43 1.81
N ALA A 45 3.28 -12.68 1.76
CA ALA A 45 2.49 -13.75 1.17
C ALA A 45 1.27 -14.05 2.05
N GLN A 46 0.13 -14.39 1.43
CA GLN A 46 -1.12 -14.76 2.12
C GLN A 46 -1.37 -16.27 2.07
N GLN A 47 -0.82 -16.94 1.07
CA GLN A 47 -0.96 -18.37 0.85
C GLN A 47 0.40 -19.06 0.79
N THR A 48 0.39 -20.39 1.05
CA THR A 48 1.58 -21.21 0.88
C THR A 48 1.62 -21.73 -0.54
N ASP A 49 2.55 -21.22 -1.36
CA ASP A 49 2.76 -21.76 -2.70
C ASP A 49 4.15 -21.38 -3.23
N ARG A 50 4.49 -21.92 -4.39
CA ARG A 50 5.74 -21.64 -5.08
C ARG A 50 5.63 -20.38 -5.95
N VAL A 51 6.63 -19.53 -5.88
CA VAL A 51 6.74 -18.34 -6.73
C VAL A 51 6.98 -18.77 -8.18
N THR A 52 6.03 -18.47 -9.06
CA THR A 52 6.12 -18.74 -10.49
C THR A 52 6.82 -17.62 -11.23
N ASP A 53 6.51 -16.37 -10.88
CA ASP A 53 7.11 -15.20 -11.53
C ASP A 53 7.23 -14.02 -10.57
N VAL A 54 8.27 -13.20 -10.76
CA VAL A 54 8.50 -11.94 -10.04
C VAL A 54 8.65 -10.84 -11.08
N LYS A 55 7.83 -9.79 -10.97
CA LYS A 55 7.69 -8.73 -11.98
C LYS A 55 8.18 -7.37 -11.49
N PHE A 56 9.11 -7.36 -10.56
CA PHE A 56 9.74 -6.14 -10.06
C PHE A 56 11.19 -6.41 -9.69
N ASP A 57 12.00 -5.36 -9.70
CA ASP A 57 13.36 -5.34 -9.20
C ASP A 57 13.47 -4.42 -7.96
N ASP A 58 14.61 -4.53 -7.26
CA ASP A 58 14.90 -3.76 -6.06
C ASP A 58 14.89 -2.25 -6.37
N GLY A 59 14.10 -1.49 -5.62
CA GLY A 59 13.99 -0.05 -5.81
C GLY A 59 13.09 0.40 -6.96
N ASP A 60 12.28 -0.49 -7.54
CA ASP A 60 11.33 -0.12 -8.59
C ASP A 60 10.18 0.74 -8.04
N THR A 61 9.73 1.68 -8.87
CA THR A 61 8.51 2.45 -8.61
C THR A 61 7.31 1.75 -9.25
N VAL A 62 6.29 1.51 -8.45
CA VAL A 62 5.09 0.78 -8.86
C VAL A 62 3.82 1.60 -8.73
N LYS A 63 2.80 1.22 -9.50
CA LYS A 63 1.47 1.82 -9.44
C LYS A 63 0.54 0.97 -8.58
N THR A 64 -0.51 1.58 -8.04
CA THR A 64 -1.61 0.87 -7.36
C THR A 64 -2.15 -0.26 -8.24
N GLY A 65 -2.29 -1.46 -7.65
CA GLY A 65 -2.80 -2.65 -8.33
C GLY A 65 -1.80 -3.35 -9.26
N GLN A 66 -0.58 -2.86 -9.40
CA GLN A 66 0.45 -3.50 -10.21
C GLN A 66 0.80 -4.88 -9.65
N LEU A 67 0.83 -5.90 -10.52
CA LEU A 67 1.22 -7.25 -10.15
C LEU A 67 2.73 -7.29 -9.86
N LEU A 68 3.08 -7.72 -8.66
CA LEU A 68 4.46 -7.84 -8.19
C LEU A 68 4.95 -9.29 -8.28
N VAL A 69 4.16 -10.21 -7.75
CA VAL A 69 4.51 -11.62 -7.68
C VAL A 69 3.33 -12.46 -8.09
N GLN A 70 3.61 -13.49 -8.86
CA GLN A 70 2.67 -14.54 -9.23
C GLN A 70 3.09 -15.82 -8.52
N LEU A 71 2.22 -16.37 -7.68
CA LEU A 71 2.35 -17.71 -7.15
C LEU A 71 1.78 -18.73 -8.16
N ASN A 72 2.04 -20.00 -7.96
CA ASN A 72 1.47 -21.05 -8.79
C ASN A 72 -0.05 -21.06 -8.62
N ASN A 73 -0.79 -21.05 -9.72
CA ASN A 73 -2.25 -20.91 -9.75
C ASN A 73 -2.93 -21.91 -10.67
N ASP A 74 -2.23 -22.96 -11.06
CA ASP A 74 -2.74 -23.96 -12.01
C ASP A 74 -3.95 -24.70 -11.45
N GLU A 75 -3.96 -25.02 -10.14
CA GLU A 75 -5.03 -25.71 -9.47
C GLU A 75 -6.29 -24.84 -9.38
N GLU A 76 -6.13 -23.57 -8.98
CA GLU A 76 -7.25 -22.62 -8.87
C GLU A 76 -7.89 -22.33 -10.23
N LEU A 77 -7.09 -22.21 -11.27
CA LEU A 77 -7.59 -22.03 -12.63
C LEU A 77 -8.39 -23.25 -13.09
N ALA A 78 -7.90 -24.47 -12.85
CA ALA A 78 -8.62 -25.69 -13.18
C ALA A 78 -9.95 -25.80 -12.40
N ARG A 79 -9.94 -25.42 -11.11
CA ARG A 79 -11.15 -25.40 -10.27
C ARG A 79 -12.19 -24.39 -10.75
N ILE A 80 -11.75 -23.19 -11.17
CA ILE A 80 -12.65 -22.19 -11.75
C ILE A 80 -13.32 -22.73 -13.01
N VAL A 81 -12.57 -23.36 -13.92
CA VAL A 81 -13.12 -23.97 -15.14
C VAL A 81 -14.15 -25.07 -14.82
N GLU A 82 -13.88 -25.91 -13.82
CA GLU A 82 -14.82 -26.94 -13.35
C GLU A 82 -16.11 -26.29 -12.82
N LEU A 83 -16.00 -25.27 -11.95
CA LEU A 83 -17.17 -24.58 -11.39
C LEU A 83 -17.98 -23.86 -12.47
N GLU A 84 -17.32 -23.23 -13.43
CA GLU A 84 -18.01 -22.60 -14.58
C GLU A 84 -18.81 -23.62 -15.41
N ALA A 85 -18.26 -24.80 -15.66
CA ALA A 85 -18.98 -25.87 -16.35
C ALA A 85 -20.22 -26.35 -15.56
N ASN A 86 -20.07 -26.51 -14.24
CA ASN A 86 -21.15 -26.88 -13.33
C ASN A 86 -22.27 -25.81 -13.28
N ILE A 87 -21.90 -24.53 -13.31
CA ILE A 87 -22.83 -23.40 -13.36
C ILE A 87 -23.62 -23.42 -14.68
N VAL A 88 -22.97 -23.66 -15.81
CA VAL A 88 -23.63 -23.75 -17.11
C VAL A 88 -24.64 -24.87 -17.10
N GLU A 89 -24.32 -26.05 -16.53
CA GLU A 89 -25.26 -27.15 -16.38
C GLU A 89 -26.44 -26.78 -15.48
N ALA A 90 -26.16 -26.27 -14.27
CA ALA A 90 -27.19 -25.87 -13.31
C ALA A 90 -28.13 -24.81 -13.85
N LYS A 91 -27.58 -23.81 -14.59
CA LYS A 91 -28.35 -22.77 -15.26
C LYS A 91 -29.29 -23.36 -16.32
N SER A 92 -28.81 -24.29 -17.14
CA SER A 92 -29.61 -24.99 -18.13
C SER A 92 -30.74 -25.82 -17.49
N GLN A 93 -30.46 -26.45 -16.33
CA GLN A 93 -31.47 -27.16 -15.53
C GLN A 93 -32.54 -26.20 -15.00
N TYR A 94 -32.09 -25.09 -14.38
CA TYR A 94 -32.99 -24.06 -13.87
C TYR A 94 -33.92 -23.50 -14.96
N GLU A 95 -33.37 -23.14 -16.14
CA GLU A 95 -34.14 -22.64 -17.27
C GLU A 95 -35.18 -23.65 -17.77
N ARG A 96 -34.86 -24.95 -17.81
CA ARG A 96 -35.83 -26.02 -18.14
C ARG A 96 -36.96 -26.04 -17.13
N VAL A 97 -36.66 -25.99 -15.83
CA VAL A 97 -37.67 -25.98 -14.77
C VAL A 97 -38.52 -24.72 -14.81
N VAL A 98 -37.94 -23.55 -15.08
CA VAL A 98 -38.70 -22.30 -15.28
C VAL A 98 -39.72 -22.45 -16.42
N ASN A 99 -39.31 -23.03 -17.54
CA ASN A 99 -40.23 -23.23 -18.69
C ASN A 99 -41.35 -24.24 -18.36
N LEU A 100 -41.04 -25.30 -17.63
CA LEU A 100 -42.06 -26.25 -17.15
C LEU A 100 -43.01 -25.64 -16.13
N ALA A 101 -42.51 -24.77 -15.24
CA ALA A 101 -43.34 -24.06 -14.28
C ALA A 101 -44.33 -23.09 -14.95
N LYS A 102 -43.97 -22.45 -16.07
CA LYS A 102 -44.87 -21.60 -16.85
C LYS A 102 -46.08 -22.39 -17.39
N THR A 103 -45.89 -23.66 -17.72
CA THR A 103 -46.97 -24.56 -18.19
C THR A 103 -47.67 -25.32 -17.05
N ARG A 104 -47.39 -24.96 -15.78
CA ARG A 104 -47.87 -25.63 -14.57
C ARG A 104 -47.44 -27.11 -14.46
N ALA A 105 -46.40 -27.50 -15.16
CA ALA A 105 -45.87 -28.88 -15.14
C ALA A 105 -44.77 -29.09 -14.09
N ALA A 106 -44.31 -28.04 -13.40
CA ALA A 106 -43.35 -28.12 -12.30
C ALA A 106 -43.88 -27.39 -11.05
N SER A 107 -43.51 -27.87 -9.86
CA SER A 107 -43.87 -27.23 -8.58
C SER A 107 -42.95 -26.05 -8.27
N GLN A 108 -43.44 -25.09 -7.50
CA GLN A 108 -42.65 -23.96 -6.98
C GLN A 108 -41.46 -24.42 -6.11
N GLN A 109 -41.62 -25.57 -5.43
CA GLN A 109 -40.56 -26.16 -4.62
C GLN A 109 -39.35 -26.54 -5.48
N ILE A 110 -39.60 -27.29 -6.61
CA ILE A 110 -38.52 -27.71 -7.51
C ILE A 110 -37.81 -26.50 -8.12
N LEU A 111 -38.56 -25.44 -8.47
CA LEU A 111 -37.96 -24.19 -8.94
C LEU A 111 -37.03 -23.55 -7.91
N GLY A 112 -37.49 -23.48 -6.65
CA GLY A 112 -36.69 -22.97 -5.53
C GLY A 112 -35.42 -23.78 -5.30
N GLU A 113 -35.50 -25.11 -5.37
CA GLU A 113 -34.37 -26.03 -5.23
C GLU A 113 -33.31 -25.80 -6.33
N GLN A 114 -33.72 -25.69 -7.59
CA GLN A 114 -32.78 -25.43 -8.69
C GLN A 114 -32.16 -24.04 -8.63
N GLN A 115 -32.93 -23.04 -8.20
CA GLN A 115 -32.41 -21.70 -7.99
C GLN A 115 -31.37 -21.64 -6.84
N ALA A 116 -31.66 -22.34 -5.74
CA ALA A 116 -30.72 -22.42 -4.61
C ALA A 116 -29.41 -23.12 -5.01
N LYS A 117 -29.53 -24.24 -5.82
CA LYS A 117 -28.34 -24.93 -6.34
C LYS A 117 -27.49 -24.03 -7.23
N LEU A 118 -28.11 -23.30 -8.17
CA LEU A 118 -27.39 -22.35 -9.04
C LEU A 118 -26.66 -21.29 -8.21
N LYS A 119 -27.35 -20.63 -7.27
CA LYS A 119 -26.74 -19.63 -6.39
C LYS A 119 -25.61 -20.18 -5.54
N GLY A 120 -25.75 -21.45 -5.09
CA GLY A 120 -24.67 -22.10 -4.32
C GLY A 120 -23.40 -22.32 -5.15
N LEU A 121 -23.54 -22.69 -6.44
CA LEU A 121 -22.40 -22.83 -7.35
C LEU A 121 -21.77 -21.46 -7.70
N GLU A 122 -22.59 -20.43 -7.92
CA GLU A 122 -22.11 -19.07 -8.15
C GLU A 122 -21.28 -18.56 -6.95
N ALA A 123 -21.77 -18.79 -5.73
CA ALA A 123 -21.02 -18.44 -4.52
C ALA A 123 -19.70 -19.22 -4.39
N GLN A 124 -19.66 -20.50 -4.79
CA GLN A 124 -18.43 -21.28 -4.81
C GLN A 124 -17.44 -20.76 -5.85
N LEU A 125 -17.91 -20.31 -7.00
CA LEU A 125 -17.07 -19.68 -8.03
C LEU A 125 -16.45 -18.38 -7.50
N ASP A 126 -17.22 -17.56 -6.78
CA ASP A 126 -16.70 -16.32 -6.20
C ASP A 126 -15.62 -16.58 -5.15
N VAL A 127 -15.78 -17.63 -4.33
CA VAL A 127 -14.73 -18.08 -3.40
C VAL A 127 -13.47 -18.52 -4.15
N ALA A 128 -13.61 -19.34 -5.20
CA ALA A 128 -12.47 -19.80 -5.99
C ALA A 128 -11.74 -18.64 -6.68
N LYS A 129 -12.46 -17.61 -7.16
CA LYS A 129 -11.86 -16.39 -7.72
C LYS A 129 -11.11 -15.59 -6.67
N SER A 130 -11.65 -15.47 -5.47
CA SER A 130 -10.95 -14.79 -4.36
C SER A 130 -9.65 -15.51 -3.99
N GLN A 131 -9.67 -16.85 -3.97
CA GLN A 131 -8.46 -17.65 -3.74
C GLN A 131 -7.42 -17.44 -4.85
N LEU A 132 -7.85 -17.36 -6.11
CA LEU A 132 -6.96 -17.04 -7.23
C LEU A 132 -6.34 -15.64 -7.09
N ASP A 133 -7.12 -14.65 -6.64
CA ASP A 133 -6.63 -13.29 -6.44
C ASP A 133 -5.57 -13.23 -5.32
N GLU A 134 -5.68 -14.05 -4.27
CA GLU A 134 -4.71 -14.14 -3.18
C GLU A 134 -3.33 -14.68 -3.65
N LEU A 135 -3.30 -15.44 -4.75
CA LEU A 135 -2.05 -15.92 -5.38
C LEU A 135 -1.37 -14.87 -6.27
N GLN A 136 -2.05 -13.74 -6.48
CA GLN A 136 -1.54 -12.61 -7.24
C GLN A 136 -1.22 -11.46 -6.30
N ILE A 137 0.03 -11.35 -5.89
CA ILE A 137 0.45 -10.32 -4.95
C ILE A 137 0.62 -9.00 -5.71
N ARG A 138 -0.20 -8.01 -5.35
CA ARG A 138 -0.28 -6.69 -6.00
C ARG A 138 0.08 -5.58 -5.04
N ALA A 139 0.56 -4.45 -5.59
CA ALA A 139 0.82 -3.24 -4.82
C ALA A 139 -0.50 -2.59 -4.34
N PRO A 140 -0.71 -2.37 -3.03
CA PRO A 140 -1.91 -1.74 -2.51
C PRO A 140 -2.01 -0.25 -2.85
N PHE A 141 -0.89 0.43 -2.98
CA PHE A 141 -0.79 1.84 -3.41
C PHE A 141 0.43 2.04 -4.30
N ALA A 142 0.57 3.21 -4.89
CA ALA A 142 1.73 3.57 -5.70
C ALA A 142 2.88 4.00 -4.80
N GLY A 143 4.10 3.54 -5.08
CA GLY A 143 5.26 3.88 -4.25
C GLY A 143 6.56 3.24 -4.74
N LEU A 144 7.56 3.32 -3.91
CA LEU A 144 8.88 2.76 -4.12
C LEU A 144 8.99 1.41 -3.40
N LEU A 145 9.41 0.38 -4.11
CA LEU A 145 9.68 -0.93 -3.53
C LEU A 145 11.06 -0.95 -2.87
N GLY A 146 11.15 -1.69 -1.77
CA GLY A 146 12.41 -1.97 -1.11
C GLY A 146 13.15 -3.16 -1.71
N ILE A 147 13.92 -3.85 -0.86
CA ILE A 147 14.70 -5.03 -1.26
C ILE A 147 13.76 -6.24 -1.40
N ARG A 148 13.98 -7.03 -2.43
CA ARG A 148 13.27 -8.27 -2.69
C ARG A 148 13.84 -9.42 -1.83
N ASN A 149 12.97 -10.03 -1.02
CA ASN A 149 13.35 -11.14 -0.14
C ASN A 149 13.07 -12.53 -0.73
N ILE A 150 12.49 -12.59 -1.94
CA ILE A 150 12.08 -13.84 -2.58
C ILE A 150 12.71 -14.01 -3.96
N SER A 151 12.74 -15.23 -4.46
CA SER A 151 13.23 -15.55 -5.80
C SER A 151 12.24 -16.45 -6.54
N LYS A 152 12.27 -16.41 -7.87
CA LYS A 152 11.49 -17.33 -8.70
C LYS A 152 11.83 -18.78 -8.34
N GLY A 153 10.80 -19.59 -8.10
CA GLY A 153 10.92 -20.98 -7.68
C GLY A 153 11.01 -21.20 -6.16
N SER A 154 11.12 -20.16 -5.34
CA SER A 154 11.06 -20.28 -3.87
C SER A 154 9.65 -20.65 -3.41
N LEU A 155 9.56 -21.38 -2.32
CA LEU A 155 8.32 -21.62 -1.59
C LEU A 155 8.14 -20.49 -0.59
N VAL A 156 6.96 -19.90 -0.55
CA VAL A 156 6.55 -18.87 0.43
C VAL A 156 5.45 -19.40 1.32
N GLN A 157 5.35 -18.86 2.53
CA GLN A 157 4.32 -19.19 3.51
C GLN A 157 3.58 -17.92 3.95
N PRO A 158 2.35 -18.01 4.49
CA PRO A 158 1.64 -16.86 5.03
C PRO A 158 2.46 -16.12 6.06
N GLY A 159 2.65 -14.82 5.83
CA GLY A 159 3.47 -13.95 6.69
C GLY A 159 4.90 -13.74 6.22
N ASP A 160 5.40 -14.51 5.24
CA ASP A 160 6.74 -14.27 4.69
C ASP A 160 6.79 -12.91 3.99
N ALA A 161 7.78 -12.09 4.38
CA ALA A 161 7.99 -10.77 3.81
C ALA A 161 8.57 -10.89 2.39
N ILE A 162 7.89 -10.29 1.42
CA ILE A 162 8.29 -10.27 0.02
C ILE A 162 9.15 -9.05 -0.28
N THR A 163 8.66 -7.88 0.08
CA THR A 163 9.33 -6.58 -0.05
C THR A 163 8.64 -5.55 0.82
N THR A 164 9.22 -4.36 0.97
CA THR A 164 8.54 -3.19 1.53
C THR A 164 8.02 -2.30 0.42
N LEU A 165 6.97 -1.55 0.69
CA LEU A 165 6.42 -0.54 -0.23
C LEU A 165 6.23 0.75 0.54
N ASP A 166 6.90 1.81 0.08
CA ASP A 166 6.93 3.12 0.71
C ASP A 166 6.33 4.18 -0.21
N ASP A 167 5.31 4.89 0.29
CA ASP A 167 4.79 6.09 -0.38
C ASP A 167 5.67 7.28 -0.04
N ILE A 168 6.48 7.69 -1.01
CA ILE A 168 7.39 8.83 -0.90
C ILE A 168 6.83 10.11 -1.54
N SER A 169 5.56 10.13 -1.89
CA SER A 169 4.90 11.33 -2.46
C SER A 169 4.89 12.50 -1.49
N ILE A 170 4.77 12.20 -0.20
CA ILE A 170 4.88 13.13 0.91
C ILE A 170 5.88 12.54 1.92
N ILE A 171 6.83 13.35 2.36
CA ILE A 171 7.77 12.95 3.41
C ILE A 171 7.36 13.62 4.72
N LYS A 172 7.14 12.81 5.75
CA LYS A 172 6.90 13.27 7.12
C LYS A 172 8.23 13.41 7.83
N VAL A 173 8.48 14.57 8.42
CA VAL A 173 9.70 14.81 9.19
C VAL A 173 9.32 15.01 10.64
N ASP A 174 9.76 14.10 11.48
CA ASP A 174 9.60 14.16 12.92
C ASP A 174 10.88 14.70 13.57
N PHE A 175 10.78 15.80 14.29
CA PHE A 175 11.90 16.36 15.02
C PHE A 175 11.47 16.85 16.40
N SER A 176 12.38 16.78 17.36
CA SER A 176 12.17 17.31 18.70
C SER A 176 13.05 18.54 18.93
N VAL A 177 12.42 19.59 19.46
CA VAL A 177 13.11 20.81 19.86
C VAL A 177 13.15 20.85 21.38
N ALA A 178 14.35 21.08 21.95
CA ALA A 178 14.49 21.33 23.38
C ALA A 178 14.04 22.77 23.69
N GLU A 179 13.19 22.93 24.71
CA GLU A 179 12.79 24.25 25.25
C GLU A 179 13.92 24.89 26.00
#